data_fa5db94512086b631f4642cd3916a031
#
_entry.id   fa5db94512086b631f4642cd3916a031
#
_cell.length_a   1.000
_cell.length_b   1.000
_cell.length_c   1.000
_cell.angle_alpha   90.00
_cell.angle_beta   90.00
_cell.angle_gamma   90.00
#
_symmetry.space_group_name_H-M   'P 1'
#
loop_
_entity.id
_entity.type
_entity.pdbx_description
1 polymer ?
#
loop_
_entity_poly.entity_id
_entity_poly.type
_entity_poly.pdbx_seq_one_letter_code
_entity_poly.pdbx_strand_id
1 'polypeptide(L)'
;MKSFGPVLIAFLLVAAARAQAGLPAQTPLRVAAAADLEPVLPPILDEFQHATGIHAEATYQASAMLTTEIENGAPFDLFLSADLGYPKRLVRDGLADAAGSADSTTPITYAKGTLVLWERKGSHLPPPSLELLRDPNLKRLAIANPERAPYGRAAVAALKSLNLYETLKPRLVTAENIAQAAQFVDSANADAGLISLTSAMTPRLQADGTYFVIPRDLYPPIEQGAVIVSNTKQREGAHRLLDFLLSAPVQAELGKSGLTPVK
;
A
#
# COMPACT_ATOMS: atom_id res chain seq x y z
N MET A 1 -75.05 -23.02 -53.69
CA MET A 1 -73.64 -23.39 -53.68
C MET A 1 -72.94 -22.41 -52.75
N LYS A 2 -72.56 -22.84 -51.55
CA LYS A 2 -71.99 -21.97 -50.50
C LYS A 2 -70.49 -22.23 -50.41
N SER A 3 -69.70 -21.19 -50.64
CA SER A 3 -68.27 -21.21 -50.61
C SER A 3 -67.81 -20.94 -49.15
N PHE A 4 -67.02 -21.87 -48.55
CA PHE A 4 -66.32 -21.70 -47.28
C PHE A 4 -64.93 -21.16 -47.54
N GLY A 5 -64.62 -19.95 -47.01
CA GLY A 5 -63.24 -19.41 -46.95
C GLY A 5 -62.52 -19.87 -45.68
N PRO A 6 -61.19 -20.09 -45.78
CA PRO A 6 -60.40 -20.54 -44.60
C PRO A 6 -60.10 -19.38 -43.64
N VAL A 7 -60.37 -19.60 -42.37
CA VAL A 7 -59.97 -18.72 -41.26
C VAL A 7 -58.50 -18.88 -40.99
N LEU A 8 -57.71 -17.82 -41.18
CA LEU A 8 -56.28 -17.76 -40.88
C LEU A 8 -56.10 -17.41 -39.37
N ILE A 9 -55.69 -18.38 -38.56
CA ILE A 9 -55.36 -18.18 -37.16
C ILE A 9 -53.93 -17.67 -37.08
N ALA A 10 -53.73 -16.36 -36.79
CA ALA A 10 -52.40 -15.77 -36.52
C ALA A 10 -52.01 -16.08 -35.10
N PHE A 11 -50.98 -16.92 -34.91
CA PHE A 11 -50.31 -17.12 -33.62
C PHE A 11 -49.37 -15.92 -33.34
N LEU A 12 -49.75 -15.06 -32.41
CA LEU A 12 -48.90 -14.03 -31.82
C LEU A 12 -47.90 -14.71 -30.86
N LEU A 13 -46.68 -14.90 -31.32
CA LEU A 13 -45.53 -15.22 -30.48
C LEU A 13 -45.09 -13.97 -29.72
N VAL A 14 -45.53 -13.82 -28.47
CA VAL A 14 -44.97 -12.81 -27.55
C VAL A 14 -43.61 -13.30 -27.08
N ALA A 15 -42.56 -12.82 -27.73
CA ALA A 15 -41.20 -13.01 -27.26
C ALA A 15 -41.00 -12.16 -25.99
N ALA A 16 -41.04 -12.78 -24.84
CA ALA A 16 -40.65 -12.17 -23.56
C ALA A 16 -39.15 -11.92 -23.59
N ALA A 17 -38.72 -10.76 -24.04
CA ALA A 17 -37.36 -10.26 -23.83
C ALA A 17 -37.19 -10.03 -22.32
N ARG A 18 -36.62 -11.03 -21.61
CA ARG A 18 -36.09 -10.82 -20.25
C ARG A 18 -34.93 -9.83 -20.38
N ALA A 19 -35.19 -8.56 -20.08
CA ALA A 19 -34.15 -7.61 -19.78
C ALA A 19 -33.35 -8.18 -18.59
N GLN A 20 -32.16 -8.67 -18.84
CA GLN A 20 -31.16 -8.88 -17.80
C GLN A 20 -30.82 -7.48 -17.29
N ALA A 21 -31.56 -7.04 -16.27
CA ALA A 21 -31.13 -5.94 -15.44
C ALA A 21 -29.82 -6.40 -14.81
N GLY A 22 -28.70 -5.95 -15.36
CA GLY A 22 -27.39 -6.11 -14.73
C GLY A 22 -27.52 -5.58 -13.31
N LEU A 23 -27.09 -6.37 -12.33
CA LEU A 23 -27.00 -5.90 -10.95
C LEU A 23 -26.25 -4.55 -10.98
N PRO A 24 -26.74 -3.52 -10.26
CA PRO A 24 -26.03 -2.24 -10.20
C PRO A 24 -24.60 -2.54 -9.80
N ALA A 25 -23.62 -2.06 -10.60
CA ALA A 25 -22.22 -2.19 -10.30
C ALA A 25 -22.01 -1.67 -8.87
N GLN A 26 -21.63 -2.56 -7.96
CA GLN A 26 -21.37 -2.15 -6.59
C GLN A 26 -20.19 -1.17 -6.62
N THR A 27 -20.36 -0.02 -6.00
CA THR A 27 -19.28 0.97 -5.86
C THR A 27 -18.10 0.27 -5.15
N PRO A 28 -16.88 0.31 -5.71
CA PRO A 28 -15.74 -0.34 -5.10
C PRO A 28 -15.44 0.24 -3.71
N LEU A 29 -14.98 -0.59 -2.79
CA LEU A 29 -14.42 -0.16 -1.52
C LEU A 29 -13.10 0.56 -1.80
N ARG A 30 -12.98 1.82 -1.40
CA ARG A 30 -11.82 2.66 -1.71
C ARG A 30 -10.81 2.66 -0.57
N VAL A 31 -9.63 2.14 -0.85
CA VAL A 31 -8.55 2.03 0.12
C VAL A 31 -7.48 3.07 -0.16
N ALA A 32 -7.21 3.94 0.80
CA ALA A 32 -6.01 4.77 0.82
C ALA A 32 -4.87 3.93 1.41
N ALA A 33 -3.86 3.58 0.63
CA ALA A 33 -2.79 2.68 1.03
C ALA A 33 -1.41 3.32 0.92
N ALA A 34 -0.56 3.17 1.94
CA ALA A 34 0.82 3.61 1.86
C ALA A 34 1.55 2.89 0.71
N ALA A 35 2.44 3.62 0.03
CA ALA A 35 3.07 3.18 -1.21
C ALA A 35 3.94 1.91 -1.10
N ASP A 36 4.36 1.51 0.09
CA ASP A 36 5.05 0.24 0.32
C ASP A 36 4.13 -0.98 0.20
N LEU A 37 2.80 -0.77 0.20
CA LEU A 37 1.80 -1.80 -0.03
C LEU A 37 1.50 -2.05 -1.51
N GLU A 38 1.99 -1.19 -2.42
CA GLU A 38 1.72 -1.31 -3.86
C GLU A 38 2.08 -2.70 -4.44
N PRO A 39 3.21 -3.33 -4.08
CA PRO A 39 3.52 -4.68 -4.57
C PRO A 39 2.82 -5.82 -3.81
N VAL A 40 2.17 -5.53 -2.68
CA VAL A 40 1.68 -6.56 -1.73
C VAL A 40 0.15 -6.64 -1.70
N LEU A 41 -0.51 -5.49 -1.74
CA LEU A 41 -1.95 -5.40 -1.50
C LEU A 41 -2.83 -5.90 -2.67
N PRO A 42 -2.48 -5.72 -3.96
CA PRO A 42 -3.34 -6.13 -5.06
C PRO A 42 -3.78 -7.60 -5.01
N PRO A 43 -2.90 -8.60 -4.86
CA PRO A 43 -3.35 -9.99 -4.78
C PRO A 43 -4.23 -10.27 -3.54
N ILE A 44 -4.01 -9.56 -2.44
CA ILE A 44 -4.84 -9.68 -1.24
C ILE A 44 -6.24 -9.11 -1.47
N LEU A 45 -6.37 -8.01 -2.23
CA LEU A 45 -7.68 -7.45 -2.60
C LEU A 45 -8.43 -8.37 -3.56
N ASP A 46 -7.73 -9.04 -4.48
CA ASP A 46 -8.34 -10.04 -5.37
C ASP A 46 -8.86 -11.25 -4.58
N GLU A 47 -8.07 -11.76 -3.61
CA GLU A 47 -8.51 -12.83 -2.72
C GLU A 47 -9.70 -12.40 -1.85
N PHE A 48 -9.68 -11.17 -1.33
CA PHE A 48 -10.79 -10.60 -0.58
C PHE A 48 -12.08 -10.55 -1.41
N GLN A 49 -11.97 -10.10 -2.66
CA GLN A 49 -13.12 -10.08 -3.58
C GLN A 49 -13.64 -11.49 -3.86
N HIS A 50 -12.78 -12.47 -4.10
CA HIS A 50 -13.18 -13.86 -4.30
C HIS A 50 -13.88 -14.44 -3.07
N ALA A 51 -13.38 -14.13 -1.86
CA ALA A 51 -13.92 -14.65 -0.61
C ALA A 51 -15.24 -13.98 -0.18
N THR A 52 -15.44 -12.71 -0.55
CA THR A 52 -16.53 -11.89 0.02
C THR A 52 -17.51 -11.35 -1.00
N GLY A 53 -17.14 -11.33 -2.28
CA GLY A 53 -17.89 -10.64 -3.34
C GLY A 53 -17.74 -9.11 -3.32
N ILE A 54 -16.97 -8.53 -2.39
CA ILE A 54 -16.76 -7.09 -2.28
C ILE A 54 -15.55 -6.71 -3.12
N HIS A 55 -15.74 -5.88 -4.15
CA HIS A 55 -14.65 -5.31 -4.92
C HIS A 55 -13.99 -4.16 -4.16
N ALA A 56 -12.66 -4.16 -4.07
CA ALA A 56 -11.89 -3.11 -3.42
C ALA A 56 -10.78 -2.58 -4.35
N GLU A 57 -10.58 -1.27 -4.35
CA GLU A 57 -9.56 -0.57 -5.13
C GLU A 57 -8.66 0.25 -4.20
N ALA A 58 -7.36 0.23 -4.45
CA ALA A 58 -6.40 0.97 -3.63
C ALA A 58 -5.71 2.09 -4.42
N THR A 59 -5.53 3.23 -3.74
CA THR A 59 -4.69 4.34 -4.19
C THR A 59 -3.41 4.35 -3.36
N TYR A 60 -2.25 4.35 -4.02
CA TYR A 60 -0.95 4.23 -3.36
C TYR A 60 -0.19 5.55 -3.38
N GLN A 61 0.08 6.11 -2.19
CA GLN A 61 0.84 7.36 -2.04
C GLN A 61 1.63 7.39 -0.71
N ALA A 62 2.35 8.48 -0.46
CA ALA A 62 2.91 8.73 0.86
C ALA A 62 1.81 8.92 1.90
N SER A 63 1.97 8.36 3.10
CA SER A 63 0.95 8.40 4.16
C SER A 63 0.47 9.82 4.50
N ALA A 64 1.36 10.83 4.47
CA ALA A 64 0.97 12.22 4.68
C ALA A 64 0.03 12.76 3.60
N MET A 65 0.28 12.40 2.34
CA MET A 65 -0.56 12.85 1.21
C MET A 65 -1.96 12.27 1.33
N LEU A 66 -2.08 10.97 1.58
CA LEU A 66 -3.36 10.29 1.79
C LEU A 66 -4.11 10.90 2.99
N THR A 67 -3.39 11.21 4.08
CA THR A 67 -3.98 11.91 5.23
C THR A 67 -4.57 13.25 4.84
N THR A 68 -3.83 14.07 4.08
CA THR A 68 -4.29 15.37 3.59
C THR A 68 -5.50 15.23 2.66
N GLU A 69 -5.53 14.21 1.79
CA GLU A 69 -6.68 13.93 0.93
C GLU A 69 -7.92 13.57 1.77
N ILE A 70 -7.79 12.74 2.80
CA ILE A 70 -8.88 12.39 3.72
C ILE A 70 -9.36 13.64 4.48
N GLU A 71 -8.46 14.49 4.96
CA GLU A 71 -8.78 15.76 5.62
C GLU A 71 -9.54 16.72 4.69
N ASN A 72 -9.28 16.65 3.38
CA ASN A 72 -9.98 17.42 2.36
C ASN A 72 -11.26 16.72 1.83
N GLY A 73 -11.68 15.62 2.46
CA GLY A 73 -12.94 14.94 2.14
C GLY A 73 -12.84 13.95 0.96
N ALA A 74 -11.65 13.50 0.58
CA ALA A 74 -11.53 12.44 -0.42
C ALA A 74 -12.32 11.20 0.02
N PRO A 75 -13.03 10.54 -0.91
CA PRO A 75 -14.00 9.51 -0.58
C PRO A 75 -13.33 8.12 -0.40
N PHE A 76 -12.43 8.02 0.56
CA PHE A 76 -11.86 6.75 1.00
C PHE A 76 -12.72 6.11 2.09
N ASP A 77 -12.66 4.79 2.17
CA ASP A 77 -13.38 3.99 3.15
C ASP A 77 -12.44 3.44 4.23
N LEU A 78 -11.22 3.03 3.83
CA LEU A 78 -10.19 2.47 4.70
C LEU A 78 -8.86 3.17 4.44
N PHE A 79 -8.11 3.50 5.49
CA PHE A 79 -6.76 4.03 5.38
C PHE A 79 -5.75 3.07 6.02
N LEU A 80 -4.77 2.65 5.22
CA LEU A 80 -3.64 1.80 5.57
C LEU A 80 -2.36 2.63 5.51
N SER A 81 -1.91 3.12 6.64
CA SER A 81 -0.73 3.99 6.77
C SER A 81 0.53 3.19 7.08
N ALA A 82 1.69 3.66 6.61
CA ALA A 82 2.99 3.11 6.99
C ALA A 82 3.48 3.58 8.38
N ASP A 83 2.67 4.28 9.16
CA ASP A 83 2.90 4.56 10.58
C ASP A 83 1.58 4.65 11.35
N LEU A 84 1.68 4.84 12.68
CA LEU A 84 0.54 5.07 13.56
C LEU A 84 0.20 6.56 13.73
N GLY A 85 1.10 7.46 13.39
CA GLY A 85 0.95 8.89 13.65
C GLY A 85 -0.16 9.52 12.83
N TYR A 86 -0.22 9.24 11.55
CA TYR A 86 -1.25 9.74 10.64
C TYR A 86 -2.64 9.19 10.96
N PRO A 87 -2.84 7.87 11.15
CA PRO A 87 -4.11 7.34 11.63
C PRO A 87 -4.56 7.94 12.96
N LYS A 88 -3.68 8.09 13.95
CA LYS A 88 -3.99 8.74 15.23
C LYS A 88 -4.44 10.19 15.06
N ARG A 89 -3.83 10.91 14.11
CA ARG A 89 -4.24 12.30 13.78
C ARG A 89 -5.67 12.33 13.25
N LEU A 90 -6.02 11.46 12.29
CA LEU A 90 -7.37 11.40 11.73
C LEU A 90 -8.42 11.03 12.80
N VAL A 91 -8.10 10.07 13.69
CA VAL A 91 -8.99 9.70 14.80
C VAL A 91 -9.20 10.87 15.77
N ARG A 92 -8.13 11.54 16.18
CA ARG A 92 -8.21 12.72 17.06
C ARG A 92 -9.07 13.83 16.46
N ASP A 93 -8.98 14.02 15.14
CA ASP A 93 -9.68 15.08 14.42
C ASP A 93 -11.11 14.65 13.99
N GLY A 94 -11.58 13.45 14.42
CA GLY A 94 -12.92 12.92 14.17
C GLY A 94 -13.17 12.47 12.73
N LEU A 95 -12.11 12.33 11.92
CA LEU A 95 -12.16 11.98 10.50
C LEU A 95 -12.04 10.49 10.25
N ALA A 96 -11.64 9.72 11.25
CA ALA A 96 -11.56 8.26 11.17
C ALA A 96 -11.89 7.62 12.52
N ASP A 97 -12.31 6.36 12.48
CA ASP A 97 -12.55 5.53 13.63
C ASP A 97 -11.43 4.51 13.78
N ALA A 98 -11.00 4.28 15.01
CA ALA A 98 -10.02 3.26 15.37
C ALA A 98 -10.67 1.87 15.31
N ALA A 99 -10.87 1.35 14.13
CA ALA A 99 -11.66 0.17 13.81
C ALA A 99 -11.26 -1.05 14.65
N GLY A 100 -12.14 -1.49 15.55
CA GLY A 100 -12.00 -2.75 16.27
C GLY A 100 -10.99 -2.77 17.43
N SER A 101 -10.40 -1.63 17.81
CA SER A 101 -9.65 -1.49 19.06
C SER A 101 -10.62 -1.39 20.25
N ALA A 102 -10.32 -2.09 21.34
CA ALA A 102 -11.07 -1.95 22.61
C ALA A 102 -10.98 -0.51 23.16
N ASP A 103 -9.92 0.23 22.81
CA ASP A 103 -9.76 1.68 22.96
C ASP A 103 -10.08 2.32 21.59
N SER A 104 -11.22 2.98 21.49
CA SER A 104 -11.71 3.64 20.27
C SER A 104 -10.81 4.74 19.74
N THR A 105 -9.72 5.08 20.42
CA THR A 105 -8.77 6.15 20.06
C THR A 105 -7.49 5.62 19.41
N THR A 106 -7.22 4.31 19.47
CA THR A 106 -5.96 3.71 19.00
C THR A 106 -6.16 2.97 17.67
N PRO A 107 -5.49 3.39 16.58
CA PRO A 107 -5.49 2.66 15.32
C PRO A 107 -4.99 1.23 15.47
N ILE A 108 -5.50 0.32 14.66
CA ILE A 108 -5.02 -1.06 14.63
C ILE A 108 -3.66 -1.11 13.94
N THR A 109 -2.66 -1.71 14.57
CA THR A 109 -1.44 -2.12 13.90
C THR A 109 -1.71 -3.38 13.10
N TYR A 110 -1.54 -3.34 11.75
CA TYR A 110 -1.78 -4.50 10.89
C TYR A 110 -0.49 -5.17 10.40
N ALA A 111 0.65 -4.47 10.42
CA ALA A 111 1.95 -4.98 10.03
C ALA A 111 3.09 -4.09 10.57
N LYS A 112 4.35 -4.54 10.39
CA LYS A 112 5.54 -3.70 10.58
C LYS A 112 6.40 -3.74 9.33
N GLY A 113 6.86 -2.56 8.88
CA GLY A 113 7.74 -2.41 7.74
C GLY A 113 9.21 -2.66 8.08
N THR A 114 10.00 -2.97 7.06
CA THR A 114 11.45 -3.17 7.16
C THR A 114 12.17 -2.30 6.13
N LEU A 115 13.15 -1.52 6.57
CA LEU A 115 14.01 -0.69 5.73
C LEU A 115 15.19 -1.52 5.22
N VAL A 116 15.50 -1.41 3.93
CA VAL A 116 16.65 -2.07 3.31
C VAL A 116 17.45 -1.08 2.48
N LEU A 117 18.76 -1.33 2.37
CA LEU A 117 19.61 -0.70 1.38
C LEU A 117 19.65 -1.61 0.16
N TRP A 118 19.16 -1.13 -0.97
CA TRP A 118 19.12 -1.87 -2.22
C TRP A 118 20.05 -1.25 -3.25
N GLU A 119 20.68 -2.09 -4.04
CA GLU A 119 21.61 -1.73 -5.09
C GLU A 119 21.38 -2.61 -6.31
N ARG A 120 21.59 -2.04 -7.51
CA ARG A 120 21.49 -2.77 -8.77
C ARG A 120 22.69 -3.68 -8.96
N LYS A 121 22.49 -4.89 -9.49
CA LYS A 121 23.55 -5.78 -9.97
C LYS A 121 24.38 -5.12 -11.06
N GLY A 122 25.70 -5.30 -11.00
CA GLY A 122 26.62 -4.71 -11.97
C GLY A 122 26.83 -3.19 -11.80
N SER A 123 26.43 -2.62 -10.68
CA SER A 123 26.85 -1.27 -10.30
C SER A 123 28.37 -1.22 -10.05
N HIS A 124 28.90 -0.03 -9.96
CA HIS A 124 30.32 0.20 -9.62
C HIS A 124 30.57 0.23 -8.10
N LEU A 125 29.52 0.02 -7.30
CA LEU A 125 29.59 0.03 -5.83
C LEU A 125 29.89 -1.37 -5.29
N PRO A 126 30.43 -1.48 -4.05
CA PRO A 126 30.53 -2.76 -3.37
C PRO A 126 29.15 -3.30 -2.99
N PRO A 127 29.00 -4.62 -2.71
CA PRO A 127 27.71 -5.20 -2.30
C PRO A 127 27.05 -4.44 -1.14
N PRO A 128 25.70 -4.36 -1.11
CA PRO A 128 24.99 -3.57 -0.10
C PRO A 128 25.36 -4.02 1.32
N SER A 129 25.79 -3.05 2.12
CA SER A 129 26.17 -3.20 3.54
C SER A 129 26.14 -1.82 4.20
N LEU A 130 26.38 -1.71 5.49
CA LEU A 130 26.54 -0.40 6.14
C LEU A 130 27.77 0.36 5.64
N GLU A 131 28.81 -0.35 5.22
CA GLU A 131 30.05 0.22 4.68
C GLU A 131 29.81 0.88 3.32
N LEU A 132 28.88 0.36 2.49
CA LEU A 132 28.51 0.98 1.22
C LEU A 132 28.06 2.44 1.42
N LEU A 133 27.36 2.73 2.54
CA LEU A 133 26.94 4.11 2.85
C LEU A 133 28.13 5.06 3.10
N ARG A 134 29.32 4.53 3.31
CA ARG A 134 30.59 5.31 3.48
C ARG A 134 31.41 5.39 2.20
N ASP A 135 31.02 4.65 1.16
CA ASP A 135 31.79 4.58 -0.08
C ASP A 135 31.83 5.97 -0.78
N PRO A 136 33.01 6.46 -1.14
CA PRO A 136 33.14 7.74 -1.83
C PRO A 136 32.52 7.74 -3.24
N ASN A 137 32.30 6.56 -3.84
CA ASN A 137 31.67 6.41 -5.15
C ASN A 137 30.14 6.44 -5.08
N LEU A 138 29.52 6.29 -3.91
CA LEU A 138 28.10 6.51 -3.72
C LEU A 138 27.81 8.02 -3.88
N LYS A 139 27.32 8.44 -5.04
CA LYS A 139 27.04 9.85 -5.36
C LYS A 139 25.58 10.21 -5.14
N ARG A 140 24.65 9.26 -5.35
CA ARG A 140 23.21 9.48 -5.27
C ARG A 140 22.56 8.34 -4.48
N LEU A 141 22.01 8.68 -3.33
CA LEU A 141 21.26 7.76 -2.46
C LEU A 141 19.79 8.14 -2.45
N ALA A 142 18.92 7.28 -3.00
CA ALA A 142 17.48 7.51 -3.00
C ALA A 142 16.89 7.24 -1.61
N ILE A 143 16.03 8.16 -1.17
CA ILE A 143 15.16 7.99 0.01
C ILE A 143 13.77 8.54 -0.31
N ALA A 144 12.74 8.05 0.36
CA ALA A 144 11.45 8.72 0.36
C ALA A 144 11.53 10.06 1.13
N ASN A 145 10.66 11.01 0.80
CA ASN A 145 10.61 12.30 1.47
C ASN A 145 10.31 12.13 2.98
N PRO A 146 11.23 12.50 3.89
CA PRO A 146 11.06 12.30 5.33
C PRO A 146 9.94 13.14 5.94
N GLU A 147 9.52 14.22 5.29
CA GLU A 147 8.40 15.04 5.74
C GLU A 147 7.04 14.38 5.47
N ARG A 148 6.97 13.46 4.47
CA ARG A 148 5.72 12.89 3.98
C ARG A 148 5.62 11.38 4.15
N ALA A 149 6.76 10.68 4.22
CA ALA A 149 6.80 9.21 4.20
C ALA A 149 7.48 8.65 5.47
N PRO A 150 6.84 7.71 6.18
CA PRO A 150 7.43 7.04 7.35
C PRO A 150 8.77 6.36 7.05
N TYR A 151 8.91 5.71 5.91
CA TYR A 151 10.18 5.12 5.48
C TYR A 151 11.27 6.17 5.25
N GLY A 152 10.93 7.37 4.79
CA GLY A 152 11.87 8.48 4.67
C GLY A 152 12.37 8.94 6.03
N ARG A 153 11.48 9.03 7.03
CA ARG A 153 11.88 9.30 8.43
C ARG A 153 12.79 8.21 8.99
N ALA A 154 12.45 6.94 8.73
CA ALA A 154 13.27 5.81 9.13
C ALA A 154 14.68 5.85 8.48
N ALA A 155 14.75 6.15 7.18
CA ALA A 155 16.01 6.32 6.46
C ALA A 155 16.88 7.43 7.08
N VAL A 156 16.31 8.61 7.33
CA VAL A 156 17.03 9.73 7.97
C VAL A 156 17.45 9.36 9.39
N ALA A 157 16.62 8.67 10.16
CA ALA A 157 16.96 8.21 11.50
C ALA A 157 18.15 7.23 11.48
N ALA A 158 18.13 6.23 10.57
CA ALA A 158 19.23 5.29 10.39
C ALA A 158 20.54 6.00 10.01
N LEU A 159 20.49 6.93 9.07
CA LEU A 159 21.68 7.72 8.68
C LEU A 159 22.21 8.59 9.84
N LYS A 160 21.34 9.15 10.68
CA LYS A 160 21.74 9.91 11.87
C LYS A 160 22.35 9.00 12.93
N SER A 161 21.78 7.83 13.20
CA SER A 161 22.33 6.84 14.13
C SER A 161 23.74 6.37 13.72
N LEU A 162 24.00 6.31 12.42
CA LEU A 162 25.31 5.97 11.85
C LEU A 162 26.28 7.17 11.78
N ASN A 163 25.85 8.38 12.18
CA ASN A 163 26.59 9.64 11.99
C ASN A 163 26.94 9.93 10.51
N LEU A 164 26.08 9.52 9.57
CA LEU A 164 26.28 9.69 8.13
C LEU A 164 25.35 10.71 7.48
N TYR A 165 24.32 11.18 8.21
CA TYR A 165 23.28 12.05 7.61
C TYR A 165 23.86 13.31 7.00
N GLU A 166 24.69 14.06 7.71
CA GLU A 166 25.25 15.33 7.21
C GLU A 166 26.17 15.11 6.01
N THR A 167 26.94 14.02 6.01
CA THR A 167 27.83 13.67 4.89
C THR A 167 27.06 13.25 3.64
N LEU A 168 25.95 12.51 3.82
CA LEU A 168 25.14 12.00 2.72
C LEU A 168 24.03 12.96 2.28
N LYS A 169 23.65 13.94 3.10
CA LYS A 169 22.59 14.91 2.80
C LYS A 169 22.72 15.57 1.42
N PRO A 170 23.92 16.00 0.97
CA PRO A 170 24.08 16.55 -0.38
C PRO A 170 23.93 15.54 -1.52
N ARG A 171 23.96 14.23 -1.19
CA ARG A 171 23.85 13.11 -2.14
C ARG A 171 22.46 12.47 -2.13
N LEU A 172 21.55 12.95 -1.27
CA LEU A 172 20.21 12.38 -1.18
C LEU A 172 19.37 12.78 -2.40
N VAL A 173 18.77 11.77 -3.02
CA VAL A 173 17.73 11.93 -4.05
C VAL A 173 16.40 11.64 -3.36
N THR A 174 15.63 12.71 -3.09
CA THR A 174 14.38 12.62 -2.36
C THR A 174 13.23 12.33 -3.32
N ALA A 175 12.56 11.20 -3.12
CA ALA A 175 11.37 10.77 -3.84
C ALA A 175 10.09 11.17 -3.09
N GLU A 176 8.98 11.34 -3.79
CA GLU A 176 7.69 11.68 -3.16
C GLU A 176 7.20 10.60 -2.17
N ASN A 177 7.45 9.33 -2.49
CA ASN A 177 7.09 8.18 -1.65
C ASN A 177 8.14 7.05 -1.78
N ILE A 178 7.92 5.94 -1.06
CA ILE A 178 8.90 4.85 -1.00
C ILE A 178 8.93 4.01 -2.29
N ALA A 179 7.82 3.90 -3.02
CA ALA A 179 7.78 3.21 -4.30
C ALA A 179 8.58 3.99 -5.35
N GLN A 180 8.47 5.31 -5.39
CA GLN A 180 9.28 6.15 -6.29
C GLN A 180 10.76 6.11 -5.91
N ALA A 181 11.12 6.00 -4.62
CA ALA A 181 12.52 5.81 -4.22
C ALA A 181 13.08 4.50 -4.80
N ALA A 182 12.30 3.41 -4.78
CA ALA A 182 12.66 2.15 -5.42
C ALA A 182 12.80 2.30 -6.95
N GLN A 183 11.92 3.05 -7.61
CA GLN A 183 12.03 3.34 -9.05
C GLN A 183 13.31 4.12 -9.40
N PHE A 184 13.74 5.05 -8.55
CA PHE A 184 14.97 5.81 -8.81
C PHE A 184 16.22 4.93 -8.84
N VAL A 185 16.33 3.95 -7.95
CA VAL A 185 17.47 3.01 -8.00
C VAL A 185 17.32 1.98 -9.11
N ASP A 186 16.12 1.50 -9.37
CA ASP A 186 15.83 0.57 -10.45
C ASP A 186 16.15 1.17 -11.83
N SER A 187 15.88 2.45 -12.04
CA SER A 187 16.16 3.18 -13.30
C SER A 187 17.56 3.81 -13.37
N ALA A 188 18.46 3.55 -12.41
CA ALA A 188 19.79 4.17 -12.26
C ALA A 188 19.77 5.71 -12.11
N ASN A 189 18.64 6.31 -11.73
CA ASN A 189 18.57 7.71 -11.32
C ASN A 189 19.20 7.94 -9.93
N ALA A 190 19.38 6.87 -9.15
CA ALA A 190 20.21 6.82 -7.95
C ALA A 190 21.12 5.58 -7.99
N ASP A 191 22.25 5.66 -7.31
CA ASP A 191 23.25 4.59 -7.30
C ASP A 191 22.85 3.47 -6.34
N ALA A 192 22.23 3.83 -5.21
CA ALA A 192 21.61 2.93 -4.22
C ALA A 192 20.38 3.61 -3.59
N GLY A 193 19.59 2.88 -2.82
CA GLY A 193 18.43 3.46 -2.15
C GLY A 193 18.08 2.77 -0.84
N LEU A 194 17.64 3.57 0.12
CA LEU A 194 16.99 3.10 1.33
C LEU A 194 15.50 2.97 1.01
N ILE A 195 15.07 1.72 0.74
CA ILE A 195 13.72 1.39 0.26
C ILE A 195 13.01 0.41 1.20
N SER A 196 11.74 0.09 0.93
CA SER A 196 11.01 -0.94 1.67
C SER A 196 11.46 -2.34 1.25
N LEU A 197 11.45 -3.28 2.21
CA LEU A 197 11.68 -4.69 1.88
C LEU A 197 10.61 -5.23 0.92
N THR A 198 9.37 -4.75 1.01
CA THR A 198 8.28 -5.11 0.10
C THR A 198 8.63 -4.79 -1.37
N SER A 199 9.19 -3.60 -1.63
CA SER A 199 9.68 -3.24 -2.97
C SER A 199 10.86 -4.11 -3.39
N ALA A 200 11.85 -4.31 -2.49
CA ALA A 200 13.05 -5.10 -2.78
C ALA A 200 12.74 -6.59 -3.07
N MET A 201 11.63 -7.11 -2.54
CA MET A 201 11.19 -8.50 -2.76
C MET A 201 10.34 -8.70 -4.02
N THR A 202 10.03 -7.64 -4.77
CA THR A 202 9.38 -7.80 -6.07
C THR A 202 10.25 -8.64 -7.02
N PRO A 203 9.65 -9.47 -7.90
CA PRO A 203 10.41 -10.29 -8.85
C PRO A 203 11.41 -9.47 -9.67
N ARG A 204 11.03 -8.25 -10.05
CA ARG A 204 11.87 -7.34 -10.82
C ARG A 204 13.11 -6.91 -10.03
N LEU A 205 12.94 -6.35 -8.80
CA LEU A 205 14.07 -5.87 -8.02
C LEU A 205 14.97 -7.00 -7.52
N GLN A 206 14.43 -8.20 -7.29
CA GLN A 206 15.24 -9.39 -6.98
C GLN A 206 16.07 -9.86 -8.17
N ALA A 207 15.53 -9.78 -9.38
CA ALA A 207 16.26 -10.13 -10.60
C ALA A 207 17.39 -9.11 -10.86
N ASP A 208 17.12 -7.82 -10.70
CA ASP A 208 17.97 -6.71 -11.13
C ASP A 208 18.90 -6.17 -10.04
N GLY A 209 18.75 -6.60 -8.78
CA GLY A 209 19.53 -6.07 -7.67
C GLY A 209 19.72 -7.02 -6.50
N THR A 210 20.32 -6.48 -5.46
CA THR A 210 20.50 -7.12 -4.16
C THR A 210 20.22 -6.11 -3.05
N TYR A 211 19.95 -6.60 -1.84
CA TYR A 211 19.69 -5.72 -0.71
C TYR A 211 20.37 -6.19 0.57
N PHE A 212 20.57 -5.24 1.47
CA PHE A 212 20.99 -5.45 2.86
C PHE A 212 19.92 -4.91 3.80
N VAL A 213 19.48 -5.71 4.75
CA VAL A 213 18.49 -5.28 5.75
C VAL A 213 19.16 -4.33 6.74
N ILE A 214 18.65 -3.11 6.85
CA ILE A 214 19.15 -2.15 7.84
C ILE A 214 18.79 -2.65 9.26
N PRO A 215 19.76 -2.73 10.18
CA PRO A 215 19.51 -3.13 11.57
C PRO A 215 18.38 -2.30 12.20
N ARG A 216 17.46 -2.99 12.88
CA ARG A 216 16.23 -2.37 13.42
C ARG A 216 16.48 -1.40 14.58
N ASP A 217 17.60 -1.48 15.24
CA ASP A 217 18.05 -0.57 16.30
C ASP A 217 18.54 0.78 15.78
N LEU A 218 18.77 0.91 14.48
CA LEU A 218 19.19 2.17 13.84
C LEU A 218 18.04 3.14 13.52
N TYR A 219 16.77 2.70 13.59
CA TYR A 219 15.63 3.54 13.29
C TYR A 219 14.39 3.13 14.11
N PRO A 220 13.45 4.07 14.37
CA PRO A 220 12.21 3.74 15.06
C PRO A 220 11.40 2.68 14.29
N PRO A 221 10.69 1.77 14.98
CA PRO A 221 9.82 0.79 14.33
C PRO A 221 8.85 1.43 13.34
N ILE A 222 8.74 0.85 12.14
CA ILE A 222 7.76 1.27 11.13
C ILE A 222 6.48 0.46 11.38
N GLU A 223 5.71 0.86 12.40
CA GLU A 223 4.44 0.21 12.76
C GLU A 223 3.32 0.74 11.88
N GLN A 224 2.76 -0.12 11.04
CA GLN A 224 1.74 0.28 10.06
C GLN A 224 0.35 0.22 10.68
N GLY A 225 -0.38 1.34 10.57
CA GLY A 225 -1.66 1.53 11.22
C GLY A 225 -2.84 1.60 10.24
N ALA A 226 -3.98 1.05 10.67
CA ALA A 226 -5.24 1.07 9.92
C ALA A 226 -6.34 1.81 10.68
N VAL A 227 -7.16 2.58 9.94
CA VAL A 227 -8.38 3.22 10.44
C VAL A 227 -9.46 3.22 9.35
N ILE A 228 -10.73 3.18 9.78
CA ILE A 228 -11.89 3.34 8.89
C ILE A 228 -12.25 4.83 8.84
N VAL A 229 -12.43 5.38 7.65
CA VAL A 229 -12.79 6.79 7.46
C VAL A 229 -14.22 7.04 7.96
N SER A 230 -14.44 8.08 8.77
CA SER A 230 -15.70 8.27 9.52
C SER A 230 -16.91 8.47 8.61
N ASN A 231 -16.75 9.14 7.46
CA ASN A 231 -17.83 9.44 6.53
C ASN A 231 -18.10 8.35 5.49
N THR A 232 -17.42 7.18 5.61
CA THR A 232 -17.64 6.06 4.68
C THR A 232 -19.09 5.59 4.68
N LYS A 233 -19.60 5.28 3.50
CA LYS A 233 -20.88 4.60 3.29
C LYS A 233 -20.74 3.07 3.22
N GLN A 234 -19.51 2.56 3.24
CA GLN A 234 -19.16 1.14 3.12
C GLN A 234 -18.49 0.59 4.38
N ARG A 235 -18.92 1.07 5.56
CA ARG A 235 -18.31 0.75 6.85
C ARG A 235 -18.16 -0.75 7.09
N GLU A 236 -19.21 -1.54 6.79
CA GLU A 236 -19.16 -3.00 6.93
C GLU A 236 -18.10 -3.62 6.01
N GLY A 237 -18.03 -3.18 4.75
CA GLY A 237 -17.01 -3.63 3.80
C GLY A 237 -15.59 -3.30 4.26
N ALA A 238 -15.39 -2.10 4.83
CA ALA A 238 -14.11 -1.66 5.39
C ALA A 238 -13.70 -2.51 6.60
N HIS A 239 -14.63 -2.82 7.52
CA HIS A 239 -14.39 -3.75 8.63
C HIS A 239 -14.01 -5.15 8.13
N ARG A 240 -14.77 -5.70 7.17
CA ARG A 240 -14.49 -7.03 6.61
C ARG A 240 -13.12 -7.11 5.94
N LEU A 241 -12.68 -6.05 5.22
CA LEU A 241 -11.35 -6.01 4.64
C LEU A 241 -10.27 -5.94 5.73
N LEU A 242 -10.48 -5.15 6.78
CA LEU A 242 -9.54 -5.06 7.89
C LEU A 242 -9.42 -6.40 8.64
N ASP A 243 -10.53 -7.07 8.93
CA ASP A 243 -10.54 -8.40 9.54
C ASP A 243 -9.84 -9.43 8.64
N PHE A 244 -10.04 -9.32 7.32
CA PHE A 244 -9.37 -10.17 6.34
C PHE A 244 -7.85 -9.96 6.36
N LEU A 245 -7.38 -8.70 6.37
CA LEU A 245 -5.96 -8.36 6.50
C LEU A 245 -5.34 -8.90 7.79
N LEU A 246 -6.12 -8.97 8.88
CA LEU A 246 -5.68 -9.48 10.17
C LEU A 246 -5.82 -11.00 10.32
N SER A 247 -6.38 -11.69 9.32
CA SER A 247 -6.51 -13.14 9.34
C SER A 247 -5.16 -13.84 9.24
N ALA A 248 -5.02 -15.01 9.86
CA ALA A 248 -3.76 -15.76 9.88
C ALA A 248 -3.20 -16.08 8.47
N PRO A 249 -4.01 -16.47 7.46
CA PRO A 249 -3.51 -16.69 6.10
C PRO A 249 -2.90 -15.42 5.49
N VAL A 250 -3.60 -14.28 5.59
CA VAL A 250 -3.14 -13.02 5.01
C VAL A 250 -1.92 -12.48 5.76
N GLN A 251 -1.88 -12.61 7.10
CA GLN A 251 -0.68 -12.26 7.88
C GLN A 251 0.54 -13.09 7.46
N ALA A 252 0.35 -14.37 7.17
CA ALA A 252 1.44 -15.22 6.64
C ALA A 252 1.91 -14.74 5.26
N GLU A 253 0.99 -14.30 4.39
CA GLU A 253 1.32 -13.76 3.06
C GLU A 253 2.04 -12.41 3.15
N LEU A 254 1.60 -11.52 4.04
CA LEU A 254 2.30 -10.26 4.36
C LEU A 254 3.75 -10.55 4.80
N GLY A 255 3.95 -11.61 5.63
CA GLY A 255 5.27 -12.06 6.06
C GLY A 255 6.17 -12.49 4.90
N LYS A 256 5.65 -13.25 3.94
CA LYS A 256 6.39 -13.67 2.74
C LYS A 256 6.71 -12.49 1.81
N SER A 257 5.91 -11.44 1.87
CA SER A 257 6.04 -10.25 1.02
C SER A 257 6.93 -9.14 1.63
N GLY A 258 7.62 -9.40 2.75
CA GLY A 258 8.58 -8.46 3.35
C GLY A 258 8.03 -7.56 4.46
N LEU A 259 6.78 -7.75 4.89
CA LEU A 259 6.25 -7.15 6.10
C LEU A 259 6.44 -8.08 7.30
N THR A 260 6.52 -7.53 8.50
CA THR A 260 6.49 -8.34 9.72
C THR A 260 5.04 -8.44 10.20
N PRO A 261 4.47 -9.66 10.27
CA PRO A 261 3.12 -9.88 10.80
C PRO A 261 2.98 -9.42 12.25
N VAL A 262 1.75 -9.15 12.67
CA VAL A 262 1.39 -8.78 14.06
C VAL A 262 0.79 -9.94 14.86
N LYS A 263 0.52 -11.06 14.18
CA LYS A 263 -0.02 -12.31 14.75
C LYS A 263 0.81 -13.50 14.33
#